data_d7df513a445cf73553de5d51a1f6f5fc
#
_entry.id   d7df513a445cf73553de5d51a1f6f5fc
#
_cell.length_a   1.000
_cell.length_b   1.000
_cell.length_c   1.000
_cell.angle_alpha   90.00
_cell.angle_beta   90.00
_cell.angle_gamma   90.00
#
_symmetry.space_group_name_H-M   'P 1'
#
loop_
_entity.id
_entity.type
_entity.pdbx_description
1 polymer ?
#
loop_
_entity_poly.entity_id
_entity_poly.type
_entity_poly.pdbx_seq_one_letter_code
_entity_poly.pdbx_strand_id
1 'polypeptide(L)'
;MILYSFAASLKGAFFLLESLLINFFFLLIPVLIFLIFFENRFYTYNKVVIFLLSAISMVLCMLFPIHLKIGYIVDLRYIPILIFALYGGHNYTFLLYILLNLCRFFIANEGFYQSLVFSTIIFIVVPFMHKWFLKQLPKIRILLAVVVAILTMIFYFLTLIAFLPDLNKEYWMMSIFTLLTHAIGMAVIMFLIEKIIANRQAREILFQSERIDIMSNLAASVAHEIRNPLTVTNGFLQLLQQSETITQEEKKYVEYSLIELKRAEGIVSDFLAYSGPQSENMVYSNLQEEAEYVKNIMTPFANMHKVQIHLFIQNTLKLTYDKNQLQQCLINLFKNAIEAMKETGGTLTIDVREGNKAVIINISDTGIGMSKEEIAQLGRPYYSMKKEGTGLGMLMVYSTISKLNGKVKVESEKGKGTTFSITIPV
;
A
#
# COMPACT_ATOMS: atom_id res chain seq x y z
N MET A 1 -56.07 33.19 -1.09
CA MET A 1 -55.90 31.83 -0.55
C MET A 1 -54.75 31.07 -1.25
N ILE A 2 -54.64 31.06 -2.57
CA ILE A 2 -53.58 30.36 -3.34
C ILE A 2 -52.17 30.93 -3.07
N LEU A 3 -52.00 32.24 -2.98
CA LEU A 3 -50.71 32.89 -2.67
C LEU A 3 -50.23 32.58 -1.22
N TYR A 4 -51.11 32.46 -0.26
CA TYR A 4 -50.78 32.08 1.11
C TYR A 4 -50.35 30.61 1.22
N SER A 5 -51.02 29.71 0.51
CA SER A 5 -50.67 28.31 0.38
C SER A 5 -49.31 28.10 -0.28
N PHE A 6 -49.01 28.89 -1.33
CA PHE A 6 -47.74 28.86 -2.04
C PHE A 6 -46.57 29.41 -1.19
N ALA A 7 -46.80 30.51 -0.45
CA ALA A 7 -45.80 31.08 0.45
C ALA A 7 -45.53 30.16 1.66
N ALA A 8 -46.52 29.44 2.21
CA ALA A 8 -46.34 28.45 3.25
C ALA A 8 -45.60 27.21 2.77
N SER A 9 -45.85 26.77 1.54
CA SER A 9 -45.11 25.69 0.85
C SER A 9 -43.64 26.06 0.62
N LEU A 10 -43.34 27.29 0.17
CA LEU A 10 -41.97 27.80 -0.02
C LEU A 10 -41.20 27.90 1.31
N LYS A 11 -41.83 28.40 2.39
CA LYS A 11 -41.22 28.43 3.73
C LYS A 11 -40.90 27.04 4.24
N GLY A 12 -41.75 26.05 4.04
CA GLY A 12 -41.53 24.68 4.43
C GLY A 12 -40.36 24.03 3.64
N ALA A 13 -40.30 24.30 2.34
CA ALA A 13 -39.19 23.81 1.50
C ALA A 13 -37.85 24.47 1.87
N PHE A 14 -37.84 25.77 2.20
CA PHE A 14 -36.64 26.46 2.64
C PHE A 14 -36.11 25.94 4.00
N PHE A 15 -36.97 25.72 4.99
CA PHE A 15 -36.63 25.15 6.28
C PHE A 15 -36.06 23.72 6.14
N LEU A 16 -36.62 22.92 5.25
CA LEU A 16 -36.16 21.57 4.95
C LEU A 16 -34.75 21.60 4.32
N LEU A 17 -34.52 22.51 3.37
CA LEU A 17 -33.23 22.69 2.72
C LEU A 17 -32.15 23.15 3.71
N GLU A 18 -32.46 24.09 4.61
CA GLU A 18 -31.57 24.58 5.65
C GLU A 18 -31.14 23.46 6.59
N SER A 19 -32.08 22.66 7.09
CA SER A 19 -31.79 21.55 7.99
C SER A 19 -30.99 20.43 7.32
N LEU A 20 -31.23 20.16 6.02
CA LEU A 20 -30.43 19.22 5.23
C LEU A 20 -29.02 19.71 5.03
N LEU A 21 -28.81 21.00 4.73
CA LEU A 21 -27.49 21.60 4.63
C LEU A 21 -26.71 21.51 5.94
N ILE A 22 -27.34 21.76 7.09
CA ILE A 22 -26.71 21.64 8.39
C ILE A 22 -26.25 20.18 8.62
N ASN A 23 -27.09 19.20 8.36
CA ASN A 23 -26.73 17.79 8.46
C ASN A 23 -25.59 17.41 7.52
N PHE A 24 -25.59 17.95 6.31
CA PHE A 24 -24.51 17.74 5.35
C PHE A 24 -23.18 18.34 5.82
N PHE A 25 -23.21 19.53 6.44
CA PHE A 25 -22.02 20.11 7.07
C PHE A 25 -21.51 19.25 8.22
N PHE A 26 -22.36 18.65 9.03
CA PHE A 26 -21.92 17.71 10.09
C PHE A 26 -21.25 16.45 9.52
N LEU A 27 -21.59 16.01 8.33
CA LEU A 27 -20.89 14.94 7.65
C LEU A 27 -19.52 15.39 7.09
N LEU A 28 -19.42 16.65 6.62
CA LEU A 28 -18.19 17.19 6.05
C LEU A 28 -17.15 17.58 7.11
N ILE A 29 -17.57 18.10 8.27
CA ILE A 29 -16.67 18.57 9.34
C ILE A 29 -15.61 17.53 9.71
N PRO A 30 -15.92 16.26 9.99
CA PRO A 30 -14.90 15.27 10.32
C PRO A 30 -13.90 15.02 9.22
N VAL A 31 -14.34 15.03 7.96
CA VAL A 31 -13.48 14.85 6.79
C VAL A 31 -12.53 16.04 6.63
N LEU A 32 -13.04 17.26 6.81
CA LEU A 32 -12.24 18.49 6.78
C LEU A 32 -11.26 18.56 7.95
N ILE A 33 -11.68 18.21 9.18
CA ILE A 33 -10.79 18.13 10.34
C ILE A 33 -9.67 17.11 10.06
N PHE A 34 -10.01 15.95 9.50
CA PHE A 34 -9.02 14.95 9.15
C PHE A 34 -8.03 15.48 8.10
N LEU A 35 -8.51 16.14 7.03
CA LEU A 35 -7.66 16.75 5.99
C LEU A 35 -6.71 17.82 6.56
N ILE A 36 -7.23 18.73 7.40
CA ILE A 36 -6.45 19.87 7.88
C ILE A 36 -5.41 19.46 8.94
N PHE A 37 -5.82 18.62 9.90
CA PHE A 37 -5.01 18.36 11.09
C PHE A 37 -4.27 17.03 11.07
N PHE A 38 -4.78 16.03 10.37
CA PHE A 38 -4.29 14.65 10.47
C PHE A 38 -3.67 14.10 9.19
N GLU A 39 -3.90 14.69 8.03
CA GLU A 39 -3.33 14.22 6.76
C GLU A 39 -1.79 14.19 6.80
N ASN A 40 -1.16 15.16 7.48
CA ASN A 40 0.29 15.30 7.53
C ASN A 40 0.96 14.69 8.79
N ARG A 41 0.20 14.36 9.84
CA ARG A 41 0.76 13.98 11.15
C ARG A 41 0.74 12.50 11.47
N PHE A 42 -0.13 11.69 10.84
CA PHE A 42 -0.25 10.28 11.17
C PHE A 42 0.20 9.40 10.02
N TYR A 43 1.37 8.77 10.17
CA TYR A 43 1.89 7.74 9.26
C TYR A 43 1.02 6.47 9.24
N THR A 44 0.29 6.20 10.31
CA THR A 44 -0.60 5.05 10.41
C THR A 44 -2.04 5.53 10.57
N TYR A 45 -2.97 4.87 9.88
CA TYR A 45 -4.41 5.05 10.09
C TYR A 45 -4.72 4.86 11.58
N ASN A 46 -4.87 5.95 12.32
CA ASN A 46 -5.36 5.84 13.70
C ASN A 46 -6.88 5.59 13.63
N LYS A 47 -7.24 4.30 13.67
CA LYS A 47 -8.63 3.84 13.60
C LYS A 47 -9.49 4.47 14.69
N VAL A 48 -8.89 4.85 15.81
CA VAL A 48 -9.56 5.54 16.93
C VAL A 48 -9.98 6.94 16.51
N VAL A 49 -9.11 7.71 15.84
CA VAL A 49 -9.44 9.07 15.37
C VAL A 49 -10.59 9.03 14.35
N ILE A 50 -10.53 8.11 13.41
CA ILE A 50 -11.61 7.96 12.40
C ILE A 50 -12.91 7.56 13.08
N PHE A 51 -12.86 6.65 14.06
CA PHE A 51 -14.01 6.27 14.87
C PHE A 51 -14.60 7.48 15.60
N LEU A 52 -13.78 8.26 16.33
CA LEU A 52 -14.24 9.44 17.07
C LEU A 52 -14.87 10.49 16.15
N LEU A 53 -14.25 10.77 15.01
CA LEU A 53 -14.79 11.71 14.01
C LEU A 53 -16.13 11.23 13.44
N SER A 54 -16.25 9.94 13.13
CA SER A 54 -17.51 9.35 12.65
C SER A 54 -18.60 9.35 13.73
N ALA A 55 -18.23 9.07 14.97
CA ALA A 55 -19.15 9.11 16.12
C ALA A 55 -19.68 10.52 16.37
N ILE A 56 -18.80 11.53 16.35
CA ILE A 56 -19.18 12.94 16.50
C ILE A 56 -20.14 13.36 15.39
N SER A 57 -19.81 13.05 14.13
CA SER A 57 -20.67 13.35 12.98
C SER A 57 -22.06 12.72 13.13
N MET A 58 -22.10 11.45 13.51
CA MET A 58 -23.36 10.72 13.72
C MET A 58 -24.22 11.36 14.83
N VAL A 59 -23.61 11.70 15.97
CA VAL A 59 -24.32 12.35 17.10
C VAL A 59 -24.81 13.73 16.70
N LEU A 60 -24.01 14.54 16.01
CA LEU A 60 -24.42 15.87 15.55
C LEU A 60 -25.62 15.79 14.59
N CYS A 61 -25.63 14.84 13.66
CA CYS A 61 -26.79 14.62 12.79
C CYS A 61 -28.06 14.27 13.60
N MET A 62 -27.92 13.53 14.71
CA MET A 62 -29.03 13.15 15.56
C MET A 62 -29.55 14.28 16.46
N LEU A 63 -28.67 15.22 16.86
CA LEU A 63 -29.04 16.38 17.68
C LEU A 63 -29.79 17.45 16.88
N PHE A 64 -29.60 17.52 15.57
CA PHE A 64 -30.24 18.47 14.68
C PHE A 64 -31.05 17.77 13.58
N PRO A 65 -32.07 17.00 13.99
CA PRO A 65 -32.86 16.23 13.04
C PRO A 65 -33.83 17.15 12.28
N ILE A 66 -34.28 16.67 11.14
CA ILE A 66 -35.34 17.30 10.35
C ILE A 66 -36.66 16.77 10.87
N HIS A 67 -37.45 17.66 11.54
CA HIS A 67 -38.81 17.34 12.00
C HIS A 67 -39.77 17.44 10.84
N LEU A 68 -40.48 16.37 10.56
CA LEU A 68 -41.48 16.31 9.52
C LEU A 68 -42.84 16.61 10.15
N LYS A 69 -43.72 17.26 9.40
CA LYS A 69 -45.12 17.54 9.84
C LYS A 69 -45.88 16.29 10.22
N ILE A 70 -45.46 15.12 9.78
CA ILE A 70 -46.05 13.80 10.03
C ILE A 70 -45.59 13.20 11.38
N GLY A 71 -44.78 13.93 12.18
CA GLY A 71 -44.24 13.45 13.45
C GLY A 71 -42.97 12.60 13.33
N TYR A 72 -42.45 12.35 12.15
CA TYR A 72 -41.21 11.58 11.95
C TYR A 72 -39.98 12.47 11.84
N ILE A 73 -38.82 11.90 12.19
CA ILE A 73 -37.53 12.55 12.21
C ILE A 73 -36.66 11.92 11.15
N VAL A 74 -36.08 12.73 10.26
CA VAL A 74 -35.12 12.31 9.25
C VAL A 74 -33.79 13.03 9.47
N ASP A 75 -32.69 12.32 9.40
CA ASP A 75 -31.34 12.86 9.45
C ASP A 75 -30.35 11.96 8.69
N LEU A 76 -29.08 12.39 8.55
CA LEU A 76 -28.06 11.68 7.81
C LEU A 76 -27.19 10.75 8.67
N ARG A 77 -27.65 10.37 9.89
CA ARG A 77 -26.89 9.53 10.86
C ARG A 77 -26.42 8.18 10.31
N TYR A 78 -27.12 7.62 9.33
CA TYR A 78 -26.79 6.32 8.77
C TYR A 78 -25.59 6.35 7.81
N ILE A 79 -25.22 7.51 7.25
CA ILE A 79 -24.06 7.63 6.35
C ILE A 79 -22.75 7.27 7.07
N PRO A 80 -22.41 7.83 8.26
CA PRO A 80 -21.19 7.45 8.98
C PRO A 80 -21.12 5.96 9.30
N ILE A 81 -22.21 5.35 9.75
CA ILE A 81 -22.21 3.92 10.09
C ILE A 81 -22.06 3.03 8.86
N LEU A 82 -22.67 3.38 7.72
CA LEU A 82 -22.52 2.67 6.44
C LEU A 82 -21.08 2.73 5.94
N ILE A 83 -20.46 3.90 5.95
CA ILE A 83 -19.07 4.08 5.57
C ILE A 83 -18.15 3.23 6.45
N PHE A 84 -18.38 3.28 7.77
CA PHE A 84 -17.59 2.51 8.73
C PHE A 84 -17.79 0.99 8.56
N ALA A 85 -19.00 0.54 8.22
CA ALA A 85 -19.30 -0.85 7.93
C ALA A 85 -18.55 -1.35 6.68
N LEU A 86 -18.49 -0.52 5.63
CA LEU A 86 -17.80 -0.84 4.37
C LEU A 86 -16.28 -0.86 4.52
N TYR A 87 -15.68 0.10 5.27
CA TYR A 87 -14.22 0.20 5.44
C TYR A 87 -13.66 -0.52 6.67
N GLY A 88 -14.44 -0.64 7.74
CA GLY A 88 -13.99 -1.16 9.04
C GLY A 88 -14.44 -2.59 9.37
N GLY A 89 -15.48 -3.09 8.69
CA GLY A 89 -16.09 -4.40 9.01
C GLY A 89 -16.80 -4.42 10.36
N HIS A 90 -17.14 -5.61 10.86
CA HIS A 90 -17.99 -5.80 12.05
C HIS A 90 -17.43 -5.19 13.34
N ASN A 91 -16.14 -5.39 13.62
CA ASN A 91 -15.56 -5.02 14.92
C ASN A 91 -15.68 -3.52 15.24
N TYR A 92 -15.48 -2.67 14.25
CA TYR A 92 -15.55 -1.22 14.44
C TYR A 92 -16.97 -0.68 14.29
N THR A 93 -17.78 -1.28 13.44
CA THR A 93 -19.18 -0.91 13.24
C THR A 93 -20.01 -1.20 14.48
N PHE A 94 -19.66 -2.23 15.26
CA PHE A 94 -20.31 -2.59 16.51
C PHE A 94 -20.34 -1.43 17.52
N LEU A 95 -19.22 -0.74 17.69
CA LEU A 95 -19.16 0.40 18.61
C LEU A 95 -20.05 1.57 18.17
N LEU A 96 -20.08 1.88 16.85
CA LEU A 96 -20.98 2.91 16.32
C LEU A 96 -22.45 2.49 16.40
N TYR A 97 -22.76 1.21 16.20
CA TYR A 97 -24.10 0.67 16.38
C TYR A 97 -24.61 0.83 17.82
N ILE A 98 -23.78 0.50 18.82
CA ILE A 98 -24.14 0.71 20.23
C ILE A 98 -24.37 2.20 20.49
N LEU A 99 -23.45 3.07 20.08
CA LEU A 99 -23.54 4.51 20.29
C LEU A 99 -24.81 5.08 19.64
N LEU A 100 -25.14 4.68 18.41
CA LEU A 100 -26.32 5.11 17.69
C LEU A 100 -27.61 4.79 18.50
N ASN A 101 -27.72 3.55 18.98
CA ASN A 101 -28.92 3.13 19.68
C ASN A 101 -29.01 3.73 21.10
N LEU A 102 -27.89 3.92 21.79
CA LEU A 102 -27.87 4.66 23.07
C LEU A 102 -28.30 6.11 22.87
N CYS A 103 -27.73 6.83 21.91
CA CYS A 103 -28.15 8.20 21.64
C CYS A 103 -29.61 8.27 21.21
N ARG A 104 -30.10 7.32 20.41
CA ARG A 104 -31.52 7.27 20.00
C ARG A 104 -32.46 7.07 21.18
N PHE A 105 -32.07 6.22 22.12
CA PHE A 105 -32.86 6.00 23.36
C PHE A 105 -33.01 7.27 24.19
N PHE A 106 -31.94 8.08 24.33
CA PHE A 106 -31.98 9.29 25.17
C PHE A 106 -32.55 10.52 24.46
N ILE A 107 -32.40 10.65 23.13
CA ILE A 107 -32.81 11.88 22.40
C ILE A 107 -34.28 11.85 22.00
N ALA A 108 -34.82 10.72 21.58
CA ALA A 108 -36.21 10.62 21.13
C ALA A 108 -36.76 9.21 21.27
N ASN A 109 -37.76 9.04 22.14
CA ASN A 109 -38.38 7.75 22.39
C ASN A 109 -39.30 7.27 21.25
N GLU A 110 -39.89 8.21 20.49
CA GLU A 110 -40.73 7.89 19.35
C GLU A 110 -39.90 7.28 18.20
N GLY A 111 -40.31 6.10 17.71
CA GLY A 111 -39.62 5.37 16.63
C GLY A 111 -38.31 4.69 17.06
N PHE A 112 -38.01 4.56 18.36
CA PHE A 112 -36.81 3.86 18.86
C PHE A 112 -36.76 2.41 18.37
N TYR A 113 -37.81 1.64 18.53
CA TYR A 113 -37.86 0.22 18.14
C TYR A 113 -37.61 0.02 16.63
N GLN A 114 -38.19 0.90 15.81
CA GLN A 114 -37.94 0.87 14.35
C GLN A 114 -36.47 1.16 14.04
N SER A 115 -35.90 2.21 14.65
CA SER A 115 -34.49 2.57 14.49
C SER A 115 -33.56 1.44 14.95
N LEU A 116 -33.89 0.75 16.04
CA LEU A 116 -33.14 -0.39 16.56
C LEU A 116 -33.16 -1.55 15.58
N VAL A 117 -34.32 -1.95 15.08
CA VAL A 117 -34.43 -3.04 14.08
C VAL A 117 -33.64 -2.68 12.82
N PHE A 118 -33.81 -1.47 12.32
CA PHE A 118 -33.15 -1.01 11.10
C PHE A 118 -31.61 -0.95 11.25
N SER A 119 -31.11 -0.35 12.33
CA SER A 119 -29.67 -0.28 12.59
C SER A 119 -29.04 -1.66 12.82
N THR A 120 -29.80 -2.60 13.42
CA THR A 120 -29.36 -3.98 13.60
C THR A 120 -29.19 -4.69 12.26
N ILE A 121 -30.12 -4.50 11.33
CA ILE A 121 -30.02 -5.09 9.99
C ILE A 121 -28.82 -4.52 9.24
N ILE A 122 -28.58 -3.21 9.30
CA ILE A 122 -27.39 -2.57 8.72
C ILE A 122 -26.12 -3.19 9.33
N PHE A 123 -26.06 -3.29 10.67
CA PHE A 123 -24.89 -3.85 11.36
C PHE A 123 -24.61 -5.31 10.98
N ILE A 124 -25.63 -6.12 10.76
CA ILE A 124 -25.46 -7.51 10.39
C ILE A 124 -25.04 -7.63 8.91
N VAL A 125 -25.76 -6.97 7.99
CA VAL A 125 -25.66 -7.22 6.55
C VAL A 125 -24.48 -6.51 5.89
N VAL A 126 -24.33 -5.20 6.13
CA VAL A 126 -23.39 -4.36 5.37
C VAL A 126 -21.91 -4.75 5.60
N PRO A 127 -21.45 -5.06 6.83
CA PRO A 127 -20.06 -5.43 7.06
C PRO A 127 -19.61 -6.72 6.38
N PHE A 128 -20.52 -7.62 5.97
CA PHE A 128 -20.14 -8.80 5.16
C PHE A 128 -19.53 -8.43 3.82
N MET A 129 -19.90 -7.28 3.26
CA MET A 129 -19.35 -6.77 2.01
C MET A 129 -17.93 -6.20 2.16
N HIS A 130 -17.46 -5.91 3.37
CA HIS A 130 -16.19 -5.22 3.66
C HIS A 130 -14.99 -5.75 2.86
N LYS A 131 -14.69 -7.06 2.95
CA LYS A 131 -13.51 -7.66 2.31
C LYS A 131 -13.59 -7.61 0.77
N TRP A 132 -14.77 -7.79 0.22
CA TRP A 132 -15.01 -7.70 -1.22
C TRP A 132 -14.97 -6.25 -1.70
N PHE A 133 -15.59 -5.33 -0.95
CA PHE A 133 -15.61 -3.90 -1.22
C PHE A 133 -14.20 -3.30 -1.30
N LEU A 134 -13.30 -3.63 -0.37
CA LEU A 134 -11.93 -3.12 -0.36
C LEU A 134 -11.08 -3.57 -1.55
N LYS A 135 -11.44 -4.68 -2.21
CA LYS A 135 -10.75 -5.16 -3.41
C LYS A 135 -11.17 -4.43 -4.70
N GLN A 136 -12.23 -3.63 -4.65
CA GLN A 136 -12.75 -2.92 -5.82
C GLN A 136 -11.94 -1.66 -6.12
N LEU A 137 -12.01 -1.20 -7.39
CA LEU A 137 -11.44 0.08 -7.81
C LEU A 137 -12.14 1.26 -7.10
N PRO A 138 -11.46 2.39 -6.85
CA PRO A 138 -12.02 3.55 -6.15
C PRO A 138 -13.38 4.03 -6.71
N LYS A 139 -13.49 4.11 -8.04
CA LYS A 139 -14.75 4.51 -8.70
C LYS A 139 -15.91 3.53 -8.43
N ILE A 140 -15.60 2.23 -8.40
CA ILE A 140 -16.58 1.18 -8.11
C ILE A 140 -16.98 1.24 -6.63
N ARG A 141 -16.04 1.52 -5.72
CA ARG A 141 -16.34 1.68 -4.29
C ARG A 141 -17.29 2.83 -4.02
N ILE A 142 -17.12 3.98 -4.69
CA ILE A 142 -18.06 5.10 -4.60
C ILE A 142 -19.45 4.68 -5.06
N LEU A 143 -19.55 4.06 -6.25
CA LEU A 143 -20.83 3.61 -6.80
C LEU A 143 -21.53 2.61 -5.87
N LEU A 144 -20.80 1.60 -5.38
CA LEU A 144 -21.33 0.60 -4.46
C LEU A 144 -21.83 1.20 -3.14
N ALA A 145 -21.09 2.15 -2.56
CA ALA A 145 -21.51 2.83 -1.34
C ALA A 145 -22.81 3.62 -1.54
N VAL A 146 -22.95 4.32 -2.67
CA VAL A 146 -24.19 5.04 -3.04
C VAL A 146 -25.35 4.05 -3.22
N VAL A 147 -25.13 2.94 -3.92
CA VAL A 147 -26.17 1.90 -4.09
C VAL A 147 -26.59 1.33 -2.72
N VAL A 148 -25.65 1.02 -1.84
CA VAL A 148 -25.95 0.55 -0.48
C VAL A 148 -26.75 1.59 0.30
N ALA A 149 -26.39 2.88 0.22
CA ALA A 149 -27.13 3.94 0.88
C ALA A 149 -28.58 4.08 0.34
N ILE A 150 -28.76 3.97 -0.97
CA ILE A 150 -30.09 3.99 -1.61
C ILE A 150 -30.90 2.78 -1.15
N LEU A 151 -30.35 1.58 -1.22
CA LEU A 151 -31.06 0.36 -0.81
C LEU A 151 -31.45 0.37 0.67
N THR A 152 -30.56 0.83 1.54
CA THR A 152 -30.86 0.98 2.98
C THR A 152 -31.96 1.99 3.22
N MET A 153 -31.99 3.12 2.50
CA MET A 153 -33.07 4.10 2.62
C MET A 153 -34.42 3.61 2.06
N ILE A 154 -34.42 2.91 0.94
CA ILE A 154 -35.62 2.25 0.42
C ILE A 154 -36.16 1.27 1.49
N PHE A 155 -35.30 0.45 2.06
CA PHE A 155 -35.70 -0.48 3.12
C PHE A 155 -36.25 0.27 4.35
N TYR A 156 -35.64 1.38 4.76
CA TYR A 156 -36.14 2.24 5.83
C TYR A 156 -37.57 2.72 5.55
N PHE A 157 -37.85 3.25 4.35
CA PHE A 157 -39.18 3.69 3.97
C PHE A 157 -40.21 2.57 3.88
N LEU A 158 -39.80 1.37 3.45
CA LEU A 158 -40.67 0.20 3.46
C LEU A 158 -41.06 -0.21 4.89
N THR A 159 -40.16 -0.11 5.86
CA THR A 159 -40.50 -0.38 7.27
C THR A 159 -41.42 0.70 7.84
N LEU A 160 -41.28 1.95 7.39
CA LEU A 160 -42.19 3.02 7.81
C LEU A 160 -43.65 2.82 7.35
N ILE A 161 -43.88 2.28 6.16
CA ILE A 161 -45.23 1.98 5.65
C ILE A 161 -46.02 1.09 6.61
N ALA A 162 -45.36 0.16 7.31
CA ALA A 162 -46.00 -0.71 8.28
C ALA A 162 -46.52 0.00 9.55
N PHE A 163 -46.05 1.22 9.80
CA PHE A 163 -46.40 2.01 10.99
C PHE A 163 -47.23 3.26 10.67
N LEU A 164 -47.42 3.62 9.39
CA LEU A 164 -48.19 4.80 8.98
C LEU A 164 -49.61 4.42 8.58
N PRO A 165 -50.61 5.11 9.10
CA PRO A 165 -52.01 4.82 8.76
C PRO A 165 -52.35 5.27 7.33
N ASP A 166 -51.72 6.34 6.81
CA ASP A 166 -52.05 6.92 5.51
C ASP A 166 -50.81 7.32 4.73
N LEU A 167 -50.69 6.83 3.49
CA LEU A 167 -49.62 7.20 2.51
C LEU A 167 -50.08 8.41 1.70
N ASN A 168 -49.82 9.59 2.23
CA ASN A 168 -50.18 10.85 1.53
C ASN A 168 -49.06 11.35 0.58
N LYS A 169 -49.38 12.36 -0.21
CA LYS A 169 -48.43 12.99 -1.17
C LYS A 169 -47.16 13.52 -0.47
N GLU A 170 -47.28 13.99 0.78
CA GLU A 170 -46.18 14.50 1.57
C GLU A 170 -45.17 13.40 1.89
N TYR A 171 -45.65 12.19 2.23
CA TYR A 171 -44.77 11.02 2.45
C TYR A 171 -43.91 10.70 1.25
N TRP A 172 -44.47 10.62 0.04
CA TRP A 172 -43.74 10.28 -1.18
C TRP A 172 -42.73 11.36 -1.55
N MET A 173 -43.11 12.63 -1.47
CA MET A 173 -42.21 13.74 -1.75
C MET A 173 -41.00 13.72 -0.80
N MET A 174 -41.21 13.49 0.48
CA MET A 174 -40.15 13.42 1.49
C MET A 174 -39.24 12.20 1.32
N SER A 175 -39.82 11.04 1.00
CA SER A 175 -39.05 9.84 0.72
C SER A 175 -38.07 10.06 -0.43
N ILE A 176 -38.50 10.73 -1.51
CA ILE A 176 -37.66 11.09 -2.64
C ILE A 176 -36.55 12.07 -2.23
N PHE A 177 -36.88 13.15 -1.51
CA PHE A 177 -35.87 14.11 -1.04
C PHE A 177 -34.84 13.48 -0.12
N THR A 178 -35.25 12.65 0.83
CA THR A 178 -34.35 11.95 1.74
C THR A 178 -33.45 10.97 1.01
N LEU A 179 -34.00 10.25 0.03
CA LEU A 179 -33.24 9.31 -0.78
C LEU A 179 -32.17 10.03 -1.61
N LEU A 180 -32.52 11.16 -2.26
CA LEU A 180 -31.60 11.98 -3.02
C LEU A 180 -30.49 12.57 -2.14
N THR A 181 -30.84 13.10 -0.96
CA THR A 181 -29.85 13.68 -0.03
C THR A 181 -28.89 12.64 0.53
N HIS A 182 -29.37 11.42 0.87
CA HIS A 182 -28.49 10.33 1.26
C HIS A 182 -27.56 9.87 0.12
N ALA A 183 -28.09 9.77 -1.11
CA ALA A 183 -27.29 9.40 -2.27
C ALA A 183 -26.18 10.45 -2.56
N ILE A 184 -26.56 11.74 -2.57
CA ILE A 184 -25.60 12.84 -2.80
C ILE A 184 -24.59 12.92 -1.65
N GLY A 185 -25.06 12.88 -0.39
CA GLY A 185 -24.20 12.90 0.81
C GLY A 185 -23.18 11.75 0.79
N MET A 186 -23.64 10.53 0.52
CA MET A 186 -22.76 9.37 0.38
C MET A 186 -21.75 9.54 -0.75
N ALA A 187 -22.19 10.00 -1.93
CA ALA A 187 -21.31 10.19 -3.08
C ALA A 187 -20.20 11.20 -2.78
N VAL A 188 -20.52 12.35 -2.19
CA VAL A 188 -19.55 13.40 -1.86
C VAL A 188 -18.56 12.93 -0.81
N ILE A 189 -19.05 12.36 0.30
CA ILE A 189 -18.16 11.88 1.38
C ILE A 189 -17.24 10.77 0.88
N MET A 190 -17.77 9.81 0.13
CA MET A 190 -16.98 8.73 -0.45
C MET A 190 -15.94 9.23 -1.45
N PHE A 191 -16.29 10.20 -2.29
CA PHE A 191 -15.33 10.85 -3.19
C PHE A 191 -14.17 11.49 -2.43
N LEU A 192 -14.47 12.22 -1.35
CA LEU A 192 -13.45 12.85 -0.50
C LEU A 192 -12.56 11.81 0.19
N ILE A 193 -13.14 10.74 0.74
CA ILE A 193 -12.40 9.65 1.38
C ILE A 193 -11.45 8.97 0.37
N GLU A 194 -11.93 8.64 -0.83
CA GLU A 194 -11.11 8.02 -1.87
C GLU A 194 -9.99 8.95 -2.37
N LYS A 195 -10.24 10.26 -2.42
CA LYS A 195 -9.19 11.26 -2.72
C LYS A 195 -8.13 11.32 -1.63
N ILE A 196 -8.53 11.28 -0.36
CA ILE A 196 -7.59 11.25 0.77
C ILE A 196 -6.70 9.99 0.68
N ILE A 197 -7.31 8.83 0.42
CA ILE A 197 -6.58 7.55 0.29
C ILE A 197 -5.58 7.63 -0.88
N ALA A 198 -6.02 8.11 -2.05
CA ALA A 198 -5.18 8.24 -3.24
C ALA A 198 -4.01 9.22 -3.05
N ASN A 199 -4.28 10.41 -2.48
CA ASN A 199 -3.25 11.41 -2.19
C ASN A 199 -2.19 10.87 -1.23
N ARG A 200 -2.62 10.11 -0.23
CA ARG A 200 -1.73 9.50 0.75
C ARG A 200 -0.82 8.45 0.12
N GLN A 201 -1.37 7.57 -0.71
CA GLN A 201 -0.58 6.58 -1.45
C GLN A 201 0.45 7.25 -2.39
N ALA A 202 0.05 8.31 -3.09
CA ALA A 202 0.94 9.07 -3.94
C ALA A 202 2.08 9.74 -3.15
N ARG A 203 1.79 10.33 -1.99
CA ARG A 203 2.82 10.91 -1.10
C ARG A 203 3.79 9.87 -0.56
N GLU A 204 3.31 8.71 -0.17
CA GLU A 204 4.16 7.62 0.36
C GLU A 204 5.17 7.16 -0.70
N ILE A 205 4.73 7.05 -1.95
CA ILE A 205 5.61 6.76 -3.10
C ILE A 205 6.62 7.89 -3.32
N LEU A 206 6.20 9.15 -3.28
CA LEU A 206 7.10 10.31 -3.43
C LEU A 206 8.15 10.36 -2.33
N PHE A 207 7.77 10.18 -1.05
CA PHE A 207 8.72 10.16 0.07
C PHE A 207 9.73 9.02 -0.02
N GLN A 208 9.31 7.86 -0.51
CA GLN A 208 10.23 6.75 -0.76
C GLN A 208 11.22 7.10 -1.89
N SER A 209 10.75 7.72 -2.96
CA SER A 209 11.59 8.19 -4.07
C SER A 209 12.59 9.25 -3.63
N GLU A 210 12.15 10.29 -2.90
CA GLU A 210 13.04 11.33 -2.36
C GLU A 210 14.10 10.76 -1.42
N ARG A 211 13.76 9.81 -0.56
CA ARG A 211 14.73 9.12 0.31
C ARG A 211 15.79 8.38 -0.50
N ILE A 212 15.39 7.73 -1.57
CA ILE A 212 16.31 7.03 -2.47
C ILE A 212 17.22 8.04 -3.17
N ASP A 213 16.70 9.15 -3.66
CA ASP A 213 17.48 10.20 -4.35
C ASP A 213 18.49 10.89 -3.42
N ILE A 214 18.10 11.21 -2.19
CA ILE A 214 19.01 11.78 -1.18
C ILE A 214 20.11 10.77 -0.83
N MET A 215 19.75 9.50 -0.59
CA MET A 215 20.74 8.46 -0.34
C MET A 215 21.67 8.27 -1.53
N SER A 216 21.15 8.33 -2.76
CA SER A 216 21.91 8.23 -3.99
C SER A 216 22.96 9.33 -4.10
N ASN A 217 22.58 10.59 -3.88
CA ASN A 217 23.47 11.75 -3.99
C ASN A 217 24.57 11.78 -2.89
N LEU A 218 24.20 11.41 -1.66
CA LEU A 218 25.17 11.36 -0.54
C LEU A 218 26.13 10.17 -0.67
N ALA A 219 25.67 9.05 -1.17
CA ALA A 219 26.47 7.83 -1.20
C ALA A 219 27.67 7.93 -2.15
N ALA A 220 27.53 8.61 -3.29
CA ALA A 220 28.64 8.82 -4.21
C ALA A 220 29.80 9.60 -3.58
N SER A 221 29.49 10.68 -2.83
CA SER A 221 30.46 11.48 -2.12
C SER A 221 31.10 10.71 -0.95
N VAL A 222 30.25 10.11 -0.10
CA VAL A 222 30.70 9.37 1.10
C VAL A 222 31.57 8.16 0.72
N ALA A 223 31.23 7.46 -0.35
CA ALA A 223 32.00 6.29 -0.74
C ALA A 223 33.37 6.65 -1.34
N HIS A 224 33.50 7.78 -2.05
CA HIS A 224 34.83 8.29 -2.44
C HIS A 224 35.67 8.66 -1.22
N GLU A 225 35.07 9.31 -0.23
CA GLU A 225 35.75 9.67 1.01
C GLU A 225 36.12 8.47 1.89
N ILE A 226 35.36 7.38 1.85
CA ILE A 226 35.69 6.12 2.55
C ILE A 226 36.74 5.30 1.79
N ARG A 227 36.66 5.25 0.45
CA ARG A 227 37.62 4.48 -0.36
C ARG A 227 39.04 4.99 -0.17
N ASN A 228 39.23 6.29 -0.04
CA ASN A 228 40.55 6.91 0.12
C ASN A 228 41.32 6.35 1.33
N PRO A 229 40.84 6.43 2.59
CA PRO A 229 41.53 5.88 3.74
C PRO A 229 41.66 4.36 3.69
N LEU A 230 40.70 3.62 3.10
CA LEU A 230 40.80 2.18 2.90
C LEU A 230 41.98 1.83 1.99
N THR A 231 42.13 2.54 0.84
CA THR A 231 43.23 2.33 -0.09
C THR A 231 44.61 2.59 0.55
N VAL A 232 44.72 3.66 1.36
CA VAL A 232 45.95 3.96 2.09
C VAL A 232 46.27 2.87 3.12
N THR A 233 45.28 2.43 3.90
CA THR A 233 45.41 1.35 4.88
C THR A 233 45.80 0.04 4.24
N ASN A 234 45.20 -0.29 3.06
CA ASN A 234 45.55 -1.47 2.27
C ASN A 234 47.02 -1.44 1.86
N GLY A 235 47.52 -0.29 1.37
CA GLY A 235 48.90 -0.11 1.00
C GLY A 235 49.87 -0.38 2.18
N PHE A 236 49.58 0.20 3.35
CA PHE A 236 50.44 -0.05 4.54
C PHE A 236 50.41 -1.51 5.01
N LEU A 237 49.25 -2.18 5.00
CA LEU A 237 49.16 -3.59 5.37
C LEU A 237 49.89 -4.49 4.36
N GLN A 238 49.87 -4.18 3.08
CA GLN A 238 50.63 -4.91 2.05
C GLN A 238 52.14 -4.73 2.23
N LEU A 239 52.62 -3.54 2.57
CA LEU A 239 54.00 -3.28 2.91
C LEU A 239 54.46 -4.09 4.17
N LEU A 240 53.60 -4.11 5.20
CA LEU A 240 53.85 -4.92 6.39
C LEU A 240 53.89 -6.41 6.07
N GLN A 241 52.99 -6.91 5.22
CA GLN A 241 52.95 -8.32 4.81
C GLN A 241 54.25 -8.76 4.11
N GLN A 242 54.88 -7.86 3.37
CA GLN A 242 56.14 -8.11 2.64
C GLN A 242 57.38 -7.93 3.57
N SER A 243 57.23 -7.37 4.77
CA SER A 243 58.33 -7.14 5.67
C SER A 243 58.89 -8.46 6.21
N GLU A 244 60.24 -8.56 6.28
CA GLU A 244 60.98 -9.66 6.91
C GLU A 244 61.13 -9.49 8.43
N THR A 245 60.78 -8.31 8.98
CA THR A 245 61.02 -7.97 10.39
C THR A 245 59.84 -8.37 11.29
N ILE A 246 58.69 -8.75 10.74
CA ILE A 246 57.50 -9.18 11.52
C ILE A 246 57.48 -10.69 11.66
N THR A 247 56.97 -11.17 12.81
CA THR A 247 56.83 -12.59 13.12
C THR A 247 55.74 -13.26 12.27
N GLN A 248 55.71 -14.58 12.20
CA GLN A 248 54.68 -15.36 11.52
C GLN A 248 53.29 -15.16 12.14
N GLU A 249 53.22 -14.86 13.42
CA GLU A 249 51.97 -14.58 14.11
C GLU A 249 51.43 -13.18 13.73
N GLU A 250 52.30 -12.18 13.68
CA GLU A 250 51.93 -10.83 13.21
C GLU A 250 51.52 -10.83 11.73
N LYS A 251 52.13 -11.68 10.88
CA LYS A 251 51.69 -11.86 9.49
C LYS A 251 50.24 -12.35 9.40
N LYS A 252 49.78 -13.20 10.30
CA LYS A 252 48.37 -13.63 10.34
C LYS A 252 47.43 -12.47 10.69
N TYR A 253 47.83 -11.59 11.64
CA TYR A 253 47.03 -10.40 11.95
C TYR A 253 46.93 -9.46 10.78
N VAL A 254 48.01 -9.30 10.02
CA VAL A 254 47.99 -8.50 8.78
C VAL A 254 47.07 -9.12 7.73
N GLU A 255 47.10 -10.43 7.55
CA GLU A 255 46.25 -11.18 6.62
C GLU A 255 44.77 -11.04 7.00
N TYR A 256 44.39 -11.19 8.27
CA TYR A 256 43.03 -10.95 8.75
C TYR A 256 42.58 -9.51 8.52
N SER A 257 43.45 -8.52 8.75
CA SER A 257 43.18 -7.12 8.54
C SER A 257 42.93 -6.83 7.06
N LEU A 258 43.68 -7.43 6.14
CA LEU A 258 43.47 -7.30 4.67
C LEU A 258 42.14 -7.92 4.23
N ILE A 259 41.75 -9.06 4.83
CA ILE A 259 40.45 -9.71 4.55
C ILE A 259 39.31 -8.80 4.97
N GLU A 260 39.36 -8.23 6.18
CA GLU A 260 38.32 -7.31 6.68
C GLU A 260 38.29 -5.99 5.89
N LEU A 261 39.46 -5.48 5.46
CA LEU A 261 39.55 -4.30 4.62
C LEU A 261 38.86 -4.53 3.27
N LYS A 262 39.15 -5.67 2.60
CA LYS A 262 38.54 -6.06 1.35
C LYS A 262 37.01 -6.23 1.49
N ARG A 263 36.58 -6.72 2.66
CA ARG A 263 35.17 -6.79 3.00
C ARG A 263 34.52 -5.40 3.10
N ALA A 264 35.20 -4.44 3.78
CA ALA A 264 34.74 -3.06 3.90
C ALA A 264 34.65 -2.37 2.51
N GLU A 265 35.66 -2.57 1.65
CA GLU A 265 35.61 -2.08 0.25
C GLU A 265 34.42 -2.66 -0.52
N GLY A 266 34.11 -3.95 -0.33
CA GLY A 266 32.92 -4.58 -0.91
C GLY A 266 31.62 -3.94 -0.47
N ILE A 267 31.47 -3.63 0.82
CA ILE A 267 30.29 -2.97 1.40
C ILE A 267 30.12 -1.56 0.78
N VAL A 268 31.21 -0.80 0.68
CA VAL A 268 31.21 0.55 0.08
C VAL A 268 30.85 0.47 -1.43
N SER A 269 31.38 -0.54 -2.12
CA SER A 269 31.06 -0.76 -3.56
C SER A 269 29.59 -1.14 -3.78
N ASP A 270 29.03 -2.02 -2.93
CA ASP A 270 27.62 -2.38 -2.96
C ASP A 270 26.70 -1.17 -2.68
N PHE A 271 27.13 -0.29 -1.74
CA PHE A 271 26.42 0.95 -1.42
C PHE A 271 26.47 1.96 -2.59
N LEU A 272 27.61 2.06 -3.28
CA LEU A 272 27.74 2.89 -4.48
C LEU A 272 26.94 2.37 -5.67
N ALA A 273 26.91 1.07 -5.86
CA ALA A 273 26.12 0.44 -6.92
C ALA A 273 24.60 0.74 -6.75
N TYR A 274 24.16 0.95 -5.50
CA TYR A 274 22.81 1.37 -5.18
C TYR A 274 22.57 2.87 -5.43
N SER A 275 23.56 3.73 -5.19
CA SER A 275 23.37 5.17 -5.00
C SER A 275 24.09 6.06 -6.01
N GLY A 276 25.01 5.51 -6.84
CA GLY A 276 25.82 6.33 -7.76
C GLY A 276 25.04 6.85 -8.97
N PRO A 277 25.32 8.10 -9.43
CA PRO A 277 24.96 8.53 -10.76
C PRO A 277 25.83 7.72 -11.76
N GLN A 278 25.30 6.60 -12.21
CA GLN A 278 25.92 5.87 -13.33
C GLN A 278 25.57 6.63 -14.60
N SER A 279 26.59 6.84 -15.47
CA SER A 279 26.34 7.30 -16.83
C SER A 279 25.29 6.36 -17.45
N GLU A 280 24.13 6.89 -17.79
CA GLU A 280 23.02 6.12 -18.35
C GLU A 280 23.50 5.43 -19.64
N ASN A 281 23.59 4.13 -19.61
CA ASN A 281 23.89 3.30 -20.79
C ASN A 281 22.58 2.68 -21.29
N MET A 282 21.71 3.55 -21.83
CA MET A 282 20.40 3.16 -22.32
C MET A 282 20.52 2.35 -23.61
N VAL A 283 19.95 1.16 -23.61
CA VAL A 283 19.89 0.26 -24.77
C VAL A 283 18.45 -0.16 -25.03
N TYR A 284 18.17 -0.51 -26.30
CA TYR A 284 16.89 -1.08 -26.73
C TYR A 284 17.13 -2.52 -27.21
N SER A 285 16.93 -3.49 -26.34
CA SER A 285 17.29 -4.89 -26.56
C SER A 285 16.27 -5.87 -25.95
N ASN A 286 16.39 -7.16 -26.29
CA ASN A 286 15.54 -8.25 -25.83
C ASN A 286 16.05 -8.97 -24.56
N LEU A 287 17.03 -8.41 -23.86
CA LEU A 287 17.65 -8.94 -22.63
C LEU A 287 18.55 -10.17 -22.80
N GLN A 288 18.67 -10.72 -24.00
CA GLN A 288 19.43 -11.95 -24.22
C GLN A 288 20.91 -11.75 -23.91
N GLU A 289 21.51 -10.66 -24.44
CA GLU A 289 22.93 -10.36 -24.24
C GLU A 289 23.28 -10.19 -22.76
N GLU A 290 22.41 -9.51 -22.00
CA GLU A 290 22.61 -9.27 -20.57
C GLU A 290 22.50 -10.55 -19.75
N ALA A 291 21.54 -11.40 -20.06
CA ALA A 291 21.36 -12.68 -19.36
C ALA A 291 22.52 -13.64 -19.64
N GLU A 292 22.99 -13.73 -20.89
CA GLU A 292 24.16 -14.51 -21.28
C GLU A 292 25.46 -13.96 -20.65
N TYR A 293 25.66 -12.64 -20.66
CA TYR A 293 26.79 -11.99 -20.03
C TYR A 293 26.87 -12.31 -18.52
N VAL A 294 25.74 -12.14 -17.80
CA VAL A 294 25.68 -12.41 -16.35
C VAL A 294 25.90 -13.90 -16.06
N LYS A 295 25.30 -14.81 -16.84
CA LYS A 295 25.58 -16.24 -16.76
C LYS A 295 27.09 -16.53 -16.83
N ASN A 296 27.76 -15.96 -17.87
CA ASN A 296 29.20 -16.22 -18.11
C ASN A 296 30.05 -15.71 -16.94
N ILE A 297 29.79 -14.52 -16.40
CA ILE A 297 30.50 -13.96 -15.24
C ILE A 297 30.25 -14.77 -13.98
N MET A 298 29.04 -15.26 -13.76
CA MET A 298 28.66 -15.96 -12.52
C MET A 298 28.98 -17.46 -12.57
N THR A 299 29.27 -18.03 -13.72
CA THR A 299 29.63 -19.47 -13.86
C THR A 299 30.81 -19.90 -13.02
N PRO A 300 31.95 -19.19 -12.95
CA PRO A 300 33.05 -19.59 -12.04
C PRO A 300 32.62 -19.61 -10.57
N PHE A 301 31.84 -18.59 -10.13
CA PHE A 301 31.35 -18.54 -8.75
C PHE A 301 30.35 -19.67 -8.45
N ALA A 302 29.47 -20.00 -9.41
CA ALA A 302 28.55 -21.12 -9.30
C ALA A 302 29.28 -22.46 -9.19
N ASN A 303 30.30 -22.69 -10.00
CA ASN A 303 31.12 -23.91 -10.00
C ASN A 303 31.82 -24.12 -8.65
N MET A 304 32.34 -23.05 -8.03
CA MET A 304 32.94 -23.13 -6.68
C MET A 304 31.98 -23.66 -5.61
N HIS A 305 30.65 -23.41 -5.81
CA HIS A 305 29.59 -23.85 -4.89
C HIS A 305 28.81 -25.06 -5.42
N LYS A 306 29.29 -25.76 -6.44
CA LYS A 306 28.65 -26.94 -7.06
C LYS A 306 27.23 -26.63 -7.55
N VAL A 307 27.00 -25.43 -8.10
CA VAL A 307 25.72 -24.98 -8.64
C VAL A 307 25.78 -25.00 -10.16
N GLN A 308 24.77 -25.61 -10.81
CA GLN A 308 24.60 -25.61 -12.25
C GLN A 308 23.68 -24.46 -12.68
N ILE A 309 24.07 -23.68 -13.71
CA ILE A 309 23.25 -22.57 -14.22
C ILE A 309 22.62 -22.98 -15.55
N HIS A 310 21.29 -23.03 -15.59
CA HIS A 310 20.50 -23.25 -16.79
C HIS A 310 19.82 -21.94 -17.22
N LEU A 311 20.03 -21.53 -18.47
CA LEU A 311 19.47 -20.32 -19.05
C LEU A 311 18.59 -20.67 -20.25
N PHE A 312 17.31 -20.35 -20.19
CA PHE A 312 16.32 -20.50 -21.24
C PHE A 312 15.81 -19.13 -21.66
N ILE A 313 15.91 -18.80 -22.96
CA ILE A 313 15.49 -17.51 -23.49
C ILE A 313 14.50 -17.75 -24.62
N GLN A 314 13.25 -17.35 -24.43
CA GLN A 314 12.15 -17.42 -25.39
C GLN A 314 11.47 -16.04 -25.48
N ASN A 315 12.28 -14.96 -25.55
CA ASN A 315 11.81 -13.59 -25.61
C ASN A 315 12.34 -12.87 -26.86
N THR A 316 11.43 -12.31 -27.64
CA THR A 316 11.73 -11.45 -28.80
C THR A 316 11.40 -9.98 -28.55
N LEU A 317 10.61 -9.68 -27.51
CA LEU A 317 10.22 -8.32 -27.15
C LEU A 317 11.43 -7.50 -26.70
N LYS A 318 11.52 -6.28 -27.22
CA LYS A 318 12.58 -5.35 -26.87
C LYS A 318 12.11 -4.32 -25.87
N LEU A 319 12.98 -3.98 -24.93
CA LEU A 319 12.78 -3.01 -23.87
C LEU A 319 13.85 -1.92 -23.94
N THR A 320 13.51 -0.72 -23.48
CA THR A 320 14.50 0.34 -23.23
C THR A 320 14.90 0.29 -21.76
N TYR A 321 16.20 0.07 -21.49
CA TYR A 321 16.70 -0.04 -20.11
C TYR A 321 18.18 0.39 -20.04
N ASP A 322 18.63 0.71 -18.83
CA ASP A 322 20.06 0.92 -18.55
C ASP A 322 20.75 -0.44 -18.44
N LYS A 323 21.68 -0.70 -19.37
CA LYS A 323 22.42 -1.97 -19.48
C LYS A 323 23.15 -2.31 -18.17
N ASN A 324 23.84 -1.34 -17.59
CA ASN A 324 24.65 -1.55 -16.39
C ASN A 324 23.79 -1.85 -15.17
N GLN A 325 22.69 -1.09 -14.99
CA GLN A 325 21.76 -1.30 -13.87
C GLN A 325 21.07 -2.66 -13.96
N LEU A 326 20.67 -3.08 -15.16
CA LEU A 326 20.02 -4.39 -15.34
C LEU A 326 21.00 -5.55 -15.12
N GLN A 327 22.22 -5.47 -15.67
CA GLN A 327 23.26 -6.47 -15.43
C GLN A 327 23.55 -6.61 -13.93
N GLN A 328 23.72 -5.51 -13.21
CA GLN A 328 23.93 -5.53 -11.76
C GLN A 328 22.73 -6.10 -10.99
N CYS A 329 21.49 -5.81 -11.43
CA CYS A 329 20.29 -6.40 -10.89
C CYS A 329 20.29 -7.93 -11.01
N LEU A 330 20.61 -8.45 -12.20
CA LEU A 330 20.72 -9.89 -12.46
C LEU A 330 21.87 -10.53 -11.66
N ILE A 331 23.04 -9.88 -11.60
CA ILE A 331 24.18 -10.35 -10.79
C ILE A 331 23.77 -10.52 -9.33
N ASN A 332 23.06 -9.55 -8.74
CA ASN A 332 22.59 -9.63 -7.36
C ASN A 332 21.64 -10.82 -7.13
N LEU A 333 20.73 -11.08 -8.06
CA LEU A 333 19.80 -12.21 -7.97
C LEU A 333 20.53 -13.56 -8.12
N PHE A 334 21.44 -13.68 -9.11
CA PHE A 334 22.23 -14.91 -9.30
C PHE A 334 23.13 -15.19 -8.08
N LYS A 335 23.82 -14.16 -7.58
CA LYS A 335 24.65 -14.27 -6.37
C LYS A 335 23.84 -14.75 -5.18
N ASN A 336 22.65 -14.17 -4.95
CA ASN A 336 21.79 -14.57 -3.84
C ASN A 336 21.34 -16.03 -3.96
N ALA A 337 20.97 -16.47 -5.17
CA ALA A 337 20.56 -17.83 -5.45
C ALA A 337 21.71 -18.82 -5.25
N ILE A 338 22.93 -18.53 -5.78
CA ILE A 338 24.09 -19.38 -5.60
C ILE A 338 24.48 -19.48 -4.11
N GLU A 339 24.47 -18.36 -3.39
CA GLU A 339 24.76 -18.34 -1.96
C GLU A 339 23.73 -19.12 -1.13
N ALA A 340 22.44 -19.15 -1.56
CA ALA A 340 21.41 -19.97 -0.90
C ALA A 340 21.63 -21.48 -1.09
N MET A 341 22.46 -21.86 -2.06
CA MET A 341 22.85 -23.25 -2.36
C MET A 341 24.29 -23.60 -1.93
N LYS A 342 24.99 -22.68 -1.24
CA LYS A 342 26.41 -22.79 -0.92
C LYS A 342 26.81 -24.12 -0.25
N GLU A 343 25.97 -24.63 0.66
CA GLU A 343 26.27 -25.84 1.45
C GLU A 343 25.86 -27.13 0.72
N THR A 344 24.80 -27.07 -0.10
CA THR A 344 24.19 -28.27 -0.70
C THR A 344 24.54 -28.46 -2.18
N GLY A 345 24.99 -27.39 -2.83
CA GLY A 345 24.97 -27.32 -4.29
C GLY A 345 23.54 -27.25 -4.81
N GLY A 346 23.34 -27.34 -6.11
CA GLY A 346 22.01 -27.34 -6.69
C GLY A 346 21.93 -26.77 -8.10
N THR A 347 20.74 -26.31 -8.47
CA THR A 347 20.45 -25.78 -9.80
C THR A 347 19.86 -24.40 -9.72
N LEU A 348 20.44 -23.46 -10.48
CA LEU A 348 19.91 -22.13 -10.75
C LEU A 348 19.32 -22.10 -12.16
N THR A 349 18.00 -21.92 -12.27
CA THR A 349 17.31 -21.87 -13.55
C THR A 349 16.84 -20.44 -13.82
N ILE A 350 17.22 -19.91 -14.97
CA ILE A 350 16.77 -18.61 -15.46
C ILE A 350 15.92 -18.84 -16.71
N ASP A 351 14.69 -18.36 -16.69
CA ASP A 351 13.73 -18.50 -17.77
C ASP A 351 13.18 -17.12 -18.16
N VAL A 352 13.54 -16.67 -19.37
CA VAL A 352 13.11 -15.37 -19.93
C VAL A 352 12.11 -15.64 -21.03
N ARG A 353 10.88 -15.22 -20.85
CA ARG A 353 9.78 -15.46 -21.80
C ARG A 353 8.90 -14.22 -22.01
N GLU A 354 8.10 -14.28 -23.08
CA GLU A 354 7.11 -13.28 -23.37
C GLU A 354 5.82 -13.50 -22.57
N GLY A 355 5.26 -12.41 -22.05
CA GLY A 355 3.94 -12.33 -21.48
C GLY A 355 3.01 -11.44 -22.31
N ASN A 356 1.82 -11.17 -21.82
CA ASN A 356 0.88 -10.26 -22.48
C ASN A 356 1.39 -8.81 -22.35
N LYS A 357 2.07 -8.30 -23.41
CA LYS A 357 2.75 -6.98 -23.44
C LYS A 357 3.77 -6.78 -22.29
N ALA A 358 4.49 -7.83 -21.95
CA ALA A 358 5.50 -7.77 -20.90
C ALA A 358 6.58 -8.84 -21.13
N VAL A 359 7.79 -8.59 -20.65
CA VAL A 359 8.83 -9.60 -20.52
C VAL A 359 8.79 -10.16 -19.10
N ILE A 360 8.82 -11.47 -18.98
CA ILE A 360 8.81 -12.19 -17.71
C ILE A 360 10.17 -12.89 -17.55
N ILE A 361 10.85 -12.60 -16.43
CA ILE A 361 12.11 -13.24 -16.06
C ILE A 361 11.87 -14.02 -14.76
N ASN A 362 11.98 -15.34 -14.82
CA ASN A 362 11.92 -16.19 -13.63
C ASN A 362 13.33 -16.67 -13.30
N ILE A 363 13.75 -16.45 -12.07
CA ILE A 363 15.03 -16.89 -11.52
C ILE A 363 14.72 -17.81 -10.34
N SER A 364 14.97 -19.11 -10.52
CA SER A 364 14.60 -20.16 -9.57
C SER A 364 15.85 -20.89 -9.08
N ASP A 365 16.02 -21.01 -7.78
CA ASP A 365 17.05 -21.80 -7.11
C ASP A 365 16.45 -22.98 -6.33
N THR A 366 17.25 -24.00 -6.09
CA THR A 366 16.92 -25.16 -5.27
C THR A 366 17.56 -25.08 -3.87
N GLY A 367 17.78 -23.87 -3.36
CA GLY A 367 18.48 -23.60 -2.11
C GLY A 367 17.62 -23.76 -0.85
N ILE A 368 18.10 -23.16 0.24
CA ILE A 368 17.49 -23.26 1.57
C ILE A 368 16.08 -22.65 1.66
N GLY A 369 15.67 -21.81 0.73
CA GLY A 369 14.40 -21.12 0.75
C GLY A 369 14.20 -20.17 1.94
N MET A 370 13.02 -19.55 1.98
CA MET A 370 12.65 -18.49 2.94
C MET A 370 11.29 -18.74 3.57
N SER A 371 11.09 -18.27 4.82
CA SER A 371 9.79 -18.22 5.48
C SER A 371 8.96 -17.03 4.98
N LYS A 372 7.66 -16.99 5.29
CA LYS A 372 6.78 -15.87 4.93
C LYS A 372 7.22 -14.55 5.58
N GLU A 373 7.73 -14.62 6.80
CA GLU A 373 8.24 -13.48 7.56
C GLU A 373 9.51 -12.93 6.91
N GLU A 374 10.40 -13.80 6.45
CA GLU A 374 11.64 -13.43 5.75
C GLU A 374 11.34 -12.80 4.39
N ILE A 375 10.39 -13.35 3.62
CA ILE A 375 9.93 -12.74 2.35
C ILE A 375 9.36 -11.33 2.58
N ALA A 376 8.60 -11.11 3.66
CA ALA A 376 8.03 -9.80 3.98
C ALA A 376 9.06 -8.73 4.35
N GLN A 377 10.30 -9.12 4.65
CA GLN A 377 11.41 -8.21 4.95
C GLN A 377 12.32 -7.93 3.75
N LEU A 378 12.17 -8.68 2.64
CA LEU A 378 12.98 -8.49 1.44
C LEU A 378 12.85 -7.07 0.90
N GLY A 379 13.99 -6.47 0.52
CA GLY A 379 14.05 -5.11 0.01
C GLY A 379 13.99 -4.01 1.06
N ARG A 380 13.96 -4.34 2.36
CA ARG A 380 14.19 -3.34 3.41
C ARG A 380 15.67 -3.02 3.51
N PRO A 381 16.05 -1.74 3.65
CA PRO A 381 17.44 -1.34 3.81
C PRO A 381 18.09 -2.08 4.98
N TYR A 382 19.32 -2.57 4.77
CA TYR A 382 20.16 -3.28 5.78
C TYR A 382 19.57 -4.60 6.31
N TYR A 383 18.46 -5.08 5.75
CA TYR A 383 17.95 -6.40 6.09
C TYR A 383 18.72 -7.49 5.33
N SER A 384 19.42 -8.36 6.05
CA SER A 384 20.10 -9.53 5.51
C SER A 384 19.98 -10.70 6.47
N MET A 385 19.66 -11.88 5.95
CA MET A 385 19.69 -13.14 6.71
C MET A 385 21.12 -13.68 6.85
N LYS A 386 22.09 -13.09 6.14
CA LYS A 386 23.49 -13.51 6.10
C LYS A 386 24.30 -12.64 7.05
N LYS A 387 25.23 -13.28 7.82
CA LYS A 387 26.14 -12.56 8.71
C LYS A 387 27.04 -11.54 7.99
N GLU A 388 27.28 -11.76 6.69
CA GLU A 388 28.20 -10.94 5.87
C GLU A 388 27.47 -10.15 4.78
N GLY A 389 26.14 -10.19 4.75
CA GLY A 389 25.33 -9.50 3.73
C GLY A 389 25.07 -8.04 4.07
N THR A 390 25.26 -7.12 3.12
CA THR A 390 24.99 -5.69 3.26
C THR A 390 23.51 -5.36 3.38
N GLY A 391 22.62 -6.25 2.90
CA GLY A 391 21.17 -6.02 2.81
C GLY A 391 20.76 -5.00 1.76
N LEU A 392 21.68 -4.53 0.91
CA LEU A 392 21.43 -3.52 -0.13
C LEU A 392 21.14 -4.12 -1.51
N GLY A 393 21.61 -5.35 -1.79
CA GLY A 393 21.47 -5.99 -3.09
C GLY A 393 20.01 -6.16 -3.54
N MET A 394 19.11 -6.59 -2.65
CA MET A 394 17.68 -6.73 -2.96
C MET A 394 16.99 -5.38 -3.12
N LEU A 395 17.39 -4.36 -2.35
CA LEU A 395 16.88 -3.01 -2.50
C LEU A 395 17.17 -2.45 -3.91
N MET A 396 18.41 -2.69 -4.40
CA MET A 396 18.80 -2.35 -5.77
C MET A 396 17.93 -3.07 -6.81
N VAL A 397 17.68 -4.38 -6.64
CA VAL A 397 16.78 -5.14 -7.53
C VAL A 397 15.41 -4.49 -7.63
N TYR A 398 14.77 -4.21 -6.47
CA TYR A 398 13.45 -3.57 -6.45
C TYR A 398 13.47 -2.17 -7.08
N SER A 399 14.50 -1.36 -6.82
CA SER A 399 14.66 -0.02 -7.39
C SER A 399 14.81 -0.07 -8.92
N THR A 400 15.72 -0.91 -9.44
CA THR A 400 15.96 -1.05 -10.89
C THR A 400 14.70 -1.50 -11.62
N ILE A 401 13.99 -2.51 -11.10
CA ILE A 401 12.78 -3.03 -11.73
C ILE A 401 11.63 -2.01 -11.65
N SER A 402 11.53 -1.25 -10.55
CA SER A 402 10.54 -0.17 -10.42
C SER A 402 10.76 0.96 -11.44
N LYS A 403 12.00 1.34 -11.74
CA LYS A 403 12.35 2.33 -12.80
C LYS A 403 11.86 1.88 -14.17
N LEU A 404 11.81 0.57 -14.42
CA LEU A 404 11.27 -0.04 -15.64
C LEU A 404 9.75 -0.26 -15.59
N ASN A 405 9.05 0.34 -14.62
CA ASN A 405 7.62 0.09 -14.35
C ASN A 405 7.28 -1.39 -14.13
N GLY A 406 8.29 -2.20 -13.78
CA GLY A 406 8.17 -3.63 -13.55
C GLY A 406 7.71 -3.99 -12.15
N LYS A 407 7.43 -5.27 -11.96
CA LYS A 407 7.04 -5.84 -10.66
C LYS A 407 7.91 -7.06 -10.35
N VAL A 408 8.24 -7.23 -9.07
CA VAL A 408 8.94 -8.41 -8.55
C VAL A 408 7.98 -9.17 -7.65
N LYS A 409 7.76 -10.45 -7.95
CA LYS A 409 7.04 -11.40 -7.11
C LYS A 409 8.04 -12.43 -6.59
N VAL A 410 7.93 -12.84 -5.33
CA VAL A 410 8.80 -13.84 -4.71
C VAL A 410 7.94 -14.97 -4.19
N GLU A 411 8.31 -16.20 -4.55
CA GLU A 411 7.73 -17.43 -4.04
C GLU A 411 8.85 -18.26 -3.45
N SER A 412 8.74 -18.66 -2.18
CA SER A 412 9.77 -19.44 -1.50
C SER A 412 9.17 -20.28 -0.39
N GLU A 413 9.77 -21.44 -0.16
CA GLU A 413 9.46 -22.35 0.93
C GLU A 413 10.77 -22.94 1.49
N LYS A 414 10.93 -22.97 2.82
CA LYS A 414 12.13 -23.49 3.47
C LYS A 414 12.41 -24.94 3.02
N GLY A 415 13.64 -25.17 2.56
CA GLY A 415 14.11 -26.46 2.07
C GLY A 415 13.73 -26.80 0.62
N LYS A 416 12.97 -25.93 -0.07
CA LYS A 416 12.58 -26.17 -1.48
C LYS A 416 13.19 -25.17 -2.47
N GLY A 417 13.71 -24.05 -1.96
CA GLY A 417 14.32 -23.00 -2.77
C GLY A 417 13.44 -21.74 -2.94
N THR A 418 13.85 -20.88 -3.85
CA THR A 418 13.22 -19.58 -4.11
C THR A 418 13.04 -19.35 -5.60
N THR A 419 11.91 -18.73 -5.96
CA THR A 419 11.65 -18.22 -7.31
C THR A 419 11.35 -16.73 -7.25
N PHE A 420 12.17 -15.94 -7.94
CA PHE A 420 11.91 -14.54 -8.23
C PHE A 420 11.29 -14.43 -9.62
N SER A 421 10.06 -13.89 -9.69
CA SER A 421 9.36 -13.61 -10.95
C SER A 421 9.32 -12.10 -11.18
N ILE A 422 10.04 -11.63 -12.19
CA ILE A 422 10.13 -10.23 -12.58
C ILE A 422 9.27 -10.04 -13.83
N THR A 423 8.36 -9.07 -13.81
CA THR A 423 7.52 -8.71 -14.95
C THR A 423 7.78 -7.28 -15.34
N ILE A 424 8.24 -7.03 -16.57
CA ILE A 424 8.56 -5.69 -17.09
C ILE A 424 7.62 -5.41 -18.28
N PRO A 425 6.75 -4.38 -18.23
CA PRO A 425 5.89 -4.02 -19.35
C PRO A 425 6.69 -3.47 -20.54
N VAL A 426 6.21 -3.74 -21.76
CA VAL A 426 6.78 -3.25 -23.02
C VAL A 426 6.04 -2.02 -23.48
#